data_46c91614c41de769f48a3a07e781206e
#
_entry.id   46c91614c41de769f48a3a07e781206e
#
_cell.length_a   1.000
_cell.length_b   1.000
_cell.length_c   1.000
_cell.angle_alpha   90.00
_cell.angle_beta   90.00
_cell.angle_gamma   90.00
#
_symmetry.space_group_name_H-M   'P 1'
#
loop_
_entity.id
_entity.type
_entity.pdbx_description
1 polymer ?
#
loop_
_entity_poly.entity_id
_entity_poly.type
_entity_poly.pdbx_seq_one_letter_code
_entity_poly.pdbx_strand_id
1 'polypeptide(L)'
;MSKKEKLHHTEPEPEDTDKSAAVPVAGSEPKTATDTSTTLAELEKQLAEARSLAVEYKDGWQRSVADFQNYRRRVEAEKAETYQTAVGSIIKRYLPVLDDMERALAARPADLAWVDGVELICRKLQSILEAEGVKRIEAEGQMFDPNFHEAIAQEPAEGVESGRIIAVVQNGYILGERVIRPAQVRVAQ
;
A
#
# COMPACT_ATOMS: atom_id res chain seq x y z
N MET A 1 -6.74 -30.74 -13.12
CA MET A 1 -7.52 -31.55 -12.16
C MET A 1 -7.00 -31.18 -10.77
N SER A 2 -7.68 -30.30 -10.06
CA SER A 2 -7.32 -29.92 -8.69
C SER A 2 -8.58 -29.91 -7.84
N LYS A 3 -8.57 -30.79 -6.86
CA LYS A 3 -9.66 -31.11 -5.94
C LYS A 3 -9.87 -29.93 -4.98
N LYS A 4 -11.04 -29.29 -5.01
CA LYS A 4 -11.51 -28.36 -3.98
C LYS A 4 -11.99 -29.17 -2.79
N GLU A 5 -11.25 -29.12 -1.71
CA GLU A 5 -11.66 -29.60 -0.39
C GLU A 5 -12.62 -28.56 0.22
N LYS A 6 -13.90 -28.96 0.35
CA LYS A 6 -14.91 -28.20 1.08
C LYS A 6 -14.76 -28.51 2.56
N LEU A 7 -14.36 -27.56 3.37
CA LEU A 7 -14.52 -27.63 4.81
C LEU A 7 -16.02 -27.52 5.15
N HIS A 8 -16.58 -28.61 5.59
CA HIS A 8 -17.89 -28.68 6.20
C HIS A 8 -17.82 -28.09 7.62
N HIS A 9 -18.43 -26.95 7.82
CA HIS A 9 -18.70 -26.39 9.15
C HIS A 9 -19.94 -27.09 9.68
N THR A 10 -19.75 -27.99 10.64
CA THR A 10 -20.84 -28.68 11.35
C THR A 10 -21.19 -27.86 12.57
N GLU A 11 -22.33 -27.18 12.56
CA GLU A 11 -22.98 -26.63 13.75
C GLU A 11 -23.49 -27.79 14.61
N PRO A 12 -23.31 -27.78 15.95
CA PRO A 12 -23.97 -28.75 16.82
C PRO A 12 -25.42 -28.34 17.06
N GLU A 13 -26.35 -29.18 16.62
CA GLU A 13 -27.75 -29.11 17.01
C GLU A 13 -27.91 -29.38 18.53
N PRO A 14 -28.85 -28.71 19.21
CA PRO A 14 -29.15 -28.99 20.61
C PRO A 14 -29.95 -30.31 20.72
N GLU A 15 -29.40 -31.32 21.33
CA GLU A 15 -30.10 -32.53 21.73
C GLU A 15 -31.19 -32.23 22.77
N ASP A 16 -32.42 -32.44 22.37
CA ASP A 16 -33.62 -32.43 23.17
C ASP A 16 -33.67 -33.77 23.93
N THR A 17 -33.23 -33.79 25.20
CA THR A 17 -33.48 -34.93 26.10
C THR A 17 -34.55 -34.57 27.11
N ASP A 18 -35.80 -34.77 26.69
CA ASP A 18 -36.94 -34.96 27.58
C ASP A 18 -36.71 -36.21 28.48
N LYS A 19 -36.37 -36.00 29.73
CA LYS A 19 -36.52 -37.00 30.78
C LYS A 19 -37.32 -36.37 31.93
N SER A 20 -38.63 -36.51 31.79
CA SER A 20 -39.55 -36.48 32.91
C SER A 20 -39.08 -37.43 33.99
N ALA A 21 -38.49 -36.88 35.07
CA ALA A 21 -38.29 -37.55 36.35
C ALA A 21 -39.10 -36.79 37.42
N ALA A 22 -40.11 -37.45 37.92
CA ALA A 22 -40.96 -37.01 39.01
C ALA A 22 -40.08 -36.65 40.25
N VAL A 23 -40.14 -35.42 40.68
CA VAL A 23 -39.51 -34.96 41.92
C VAL A 23 -40.52 -35.17 43.05
N PRO A 24 -40.17 -35.83 44.16
CA PRO A 24 -41.04 -35.93 45.33
C PRO A 24 -41.13 -34.54 45.97
N VAL A 25 -42.36 -34.10 46.20
CA VAL A 25 -42.68 -32.87 46.98
C VAL A 25 -42.34 -33.16 48.42
N ALA A 26 -41.15 -32.78 48.89
CA ALA A 26 -40.82 -32.69 50.28
C ALA A 26 -41.01 -31.24 50.72
N GLY A 27 -41.70 -31.05 51.83
CA GLY A 27 -42.22 -29.80 52.36
C GLY A 27 -41.23 -28.61 52.32
N SER A 28 -41.63 -27.56 51.67
CA SER A 28 -40.99 -26.26 51.77
C SER A 28 -41.43 -25.59 53.06
N GLU A 29 -40.54 -25.55 54.05
CA GLU A 29 -40.64 -24.60 55.14
C GLU A 29 -40.60 -23.16 54.56
N PRO A 30 -41.34 -22.20 55.09
CA PRO A 30 -41.34 -20.85 54.58
C PRO A 30 -39.97 -20.21 54.90
N LYS A 31 -39.12 -20.12 53.85
CA LYS A 31 -37.94 -19.28 53.93
C LYS A 31 -38.36 -17.86 54.24
N THR A 32 -37.89 -17.34 55.36
CA THR A 32 -38.25 -16.02 55.92
C THR A 32 -37.94 -14.96 54.85
N ALA A 33 -38.82 -13.95 54.70
CA ALA A 33 -38.71 -12.87 53.71
C ALA A 33 -37.38 -12.11 53.77
N THR A 34 -36.63 -12.26 54.87
CA THR A 34 -35.29 -11.69 55.06
C THR A 34 -34.21 -12.39 54.23
N ASP A 35 -34.28 -13.74 54.09
CA ASP A 35 -33.28 -14.48 53.28
C ASP A 35 -33.45 -14.23 51.79
N THR A 36 -34.67 -14.05 51.29
CA THR A 36 -34.93 -13.73 49.89
C THR A 36 -34.51 -12.32 49.53
N SER A 37 -34.65 -11.33 50.43
CA SER A 37 -34.20 -9.95 50.16
C SER A 37 -32.65 -9.85 50.13
N THR A 38 -31.95 -10.61 50.96
CA THR A 38 -30.47 -10.66 51.00
C THR A 38 -29.91 -11.30 49.72
N THR A 39 -30.56 -12.38 49.24
CA THR A 39 -30.16 -13.05 47.97
C THR A 39 -30.44 -12.19 46.78
N LEU A 40 -31.53 -11.41 46.76
CA LEU A 40 -31.84 -10.47 45.65
C LEU A 40 -30.81 -9.34 45.59
N ALA A 41 -30.43 -8.74 46.71
CA ALA A 41 -29.42 -7.69 46.76
C ALA A 41 -28.04 -8.19 46.28
N GLU A 42 -27.66 -9.41 46.62
CA GLU A 42 -26.42 -10.01 46.15
C GLU A 42 -26.43 -10.28 44.62
N LEU A 43 -27.56 -10.78 44.09
CA LEU A 43 -27.74 -10.97 42.63
C LEU A 43 -27.72 -9.63 41.89
N GLU A 44 -28.34 -8.59 42.40
CA GLU A 44 -28.29 -7.24 41.78
C GLU A 44 -26.86 -6.70 41.76
N LYS A 45 -26.09 -6.90 42.83
CA LYS A 45 -24.68 -6.52 42.89
C LYS A 45 -23.84 -7.26 41.86
N GLN A 46 -23.98 -8.60 41.77
CA GLN A 46 -23.27 -9.42 40.79
C GLN A 46 -23.65 -9.03 39.35
N LEU A 47 -24.92 -8.70 39.12
CA LEU A 47 -25.40 -8.23 37.81
C LEU A 47 -24.82 -6.86 37.45
N ALA A 48 -24.70 -5.96 38.44
CA ALA A 48 -24.06 -4.66 38.22
C ALA A 48 -22.56 -4.80 37.90
N GLU A 49 -21.86 -5.65 38.66
CA GLU A 49 -20.44 -5.96 38.40
C GLU A 49 -20.24 -6.60 37.02
N ALA A 50 -21.06 -7.60 36.64
CA ALA A 50 -21.00 -8.24 35.37
C ALA A 50 -21.28 -7.27 34.17
N ARG A 51 -22.23 -6.34 34.38
CA ARG A 51 -22.51 -5.29 33.39
C ARG A 51 -21.34 -4.31 33.23
N SER A 52 -20.71 -3.90 34.33
CA SER A 52 -19.54 -3.04 34.32
C SER A 52 -18.40 -3.69 33.54
N LEU A 53 -18.06 -4.96 33.87
CA LEU A 53 -17.05 -5.72 33.15
C LEU A 53 -17.38 -5.90 31.66
N ALA A 54 -18.66 -6.15 31.31
CA ALA A 54 -19.07 -6.28 29.94
C ALA A 54 -18.89 -4.97 29.14
N VAL A 55 -19.12 -3.82 29.76
CA VAL A 55 -18.86 -2.51 29.17
C VAL A 55 -17.35 -2.32 28.95
N GLU A 56 -16.53 -2.59 29.96
CA GLU A 56 -15.07 -2.47 29.86
C GLU A 56 -14.51 -3.37 28.75
N TYR A 57 -14.95 -4.62 28.68
CA TYR A 57 -14.52 -5.53 27.60
C TYR A 57 -14.99 -5.05 26.23
N LYS A 58 -16.21 -4.54 26.12
CA LYS A 58 -16.73 -3.99 24.87
C LYS A 58 -15.89 -2.79 24.41
N ASP A 59 -15.59 -1.86 25.32
CA ASP A 59 -14.79 -0.68 25.01
C ASP A 59 -13.35 -1.06 24.64
N GLY A 60 -12.76 -1.99 25.39
CA GLY A 60 -11.45 -2.56 25.06
C GLY A 60 -11.42 -3.24 23.68
N TRP A 61 -12.46 -4.04 23.39
CA TRP A 61 -12.59 -4.68 22.08
C TRP A 61 -12.75 -3.66 20.94
N GLN A 62 -13.60 -2.64 21.12
CA GLN A 62 -13.79 -1.59 20.10
C GLN A 62 -12.48 -0.84 19.83
N ARG A 63 -11.73 -0.51 20.88
CA ARG A 63 -10.41 0.13 20.75
C ARG A 63 -9.44 -0.77 19.99
N SER A 64 -9.36 -2.05 20.37
CA SER A 64 -8.48 -3.01 19.68
C SER A 64 -8.83 -3.19 18.19
N VAL A 65 -10.12 -3.19 17.86
CA VAL A 65 -10.58 -3.25 16.45
C VAL A 65 -10.15 -1.99 15.69
N ALA A 66 -10.30 -0.81 16.29
CA ALA A 66 -9.86 0.45 15.67
C ALA A 66 -8.34 0.48 15.47
N ASP A 67 -7.57 0.06 16.47
CA ASP A 67 -6.11 -0.02 16.40
C ASP A 67 -5.66 -1.01 15.31
N PHE A 68 -6.33 -2.16 15.22
CA PHE A 68 -6.05 -3.14 14.16
C PHE A 68 -6.35 -2.60 12.77
N GLN A 69 -7.44 -1.87 12.58
CA GLN A 69 -7.77 -1.23 11.29
C GLN A 69 -6.72 -0.18 10.91
N ASN A 70 -6.29 0.65 11.87
CA ASN A 70 -5.24 1.65 11.65
C ASN A 70 -3.90 0.97 11.32
N TYR A 71 -3.53 -0.08 12.05
CA TYR A 71 -2.35 -0.88 11.78
C TYR A 71 -2.38 -1.46 10.37
N ARG A 72 -3.50 -2.06 9.97
CA ARG A 72 -3.66 -2.65 8.63
C ARG A 72 -3.48 -1.62 7.51
N ARG A 73 -4.10 -0.43 7.65
CA ARG A 73 -3.91 0.66 6.67
C ARG A 73 -2.45 1.08 6.58
N ARG A 74 -1.79 1.23 7.73
CA ARG A 74 -0.38 1.61 7.77
C ARG A 74 0.50 0.57 7.08
N VAL A 75 0.31 -0.71 7.40
CA VAL A 75 1.09 -1.80 6.79
C VAL A 75 0.86 -1.89 5.28
N GLU A 76 -0.36 -1.70 4.81
CA GLU A 76 -0.66 -1.67 3.36
C GLU A 76 0.06 -0.50 2.66
N ALA A 77 0.08 0.68 3.27
CA ALA A 77 0.80 1.84 2.75
C ALA A 77 2.33 1.62 2.75
N GLU A 78 2.90 1.16 3.86
CA GLU A 78 4.33 0.84 3.99
C GLU A 78 4.78 -0.23 2.97
N LYS A 79 3.92 -1.24 2.73
CA LYS A 79 4.19 -2.29 1.75
C LYS A 79 4.21 -1.73 0.31
N ALA A 80 3.26 -0.86 -0.03
CA ALA A 80 3.23 -0.20 -1.33
C ALA A 80 4.46 0.69 -1.55
N GLU A 81 4.85 1.47 -0.55
CA GLU A 81 6.05 2.31 -0.59
C GLU A 81 7.34 1.49 -0.72
N THR A 82 7.44 0.39 0.05
CA THR A 82 8.58 -0.53 -0.02
C THR A 82 8.70 -1.13 -1.42
N TYR A 83 7.59 -1.56 -2.01
CA TYR A 83 7.56 -2.08 -3.38
C TYR A 83 8.05 -1.03 -4.39
N GLN A 84 7.51 0.18 -4.37
CA GLN A 84 7.95 1.27 -5.25
C GLN A 84 9.43 1.60 -5.07
N THR A 85 9.92 1.59 -3.83
CA THR A 85 11.34 1.84 -3.53
C THR A 85 12.23 0.75 -4.11
N ALA A 86 11.87 -0.52 -3.93
CA ALA A 86 12.62 -1.65 -4.46
C ALA A 86 12.65 -1.64 -6.00
N VAL A 87 11.49 -1.49 -6.63
CA VAL A 87 11.37 -1.42 -8.11
C VAL A 87 12.14 -0.22 -8.65
N GLY A 88 11.97 0.97 -8.05
CA GLY A 88 12.70 2.17 -8.46
C GLY A 88 14.21 2.01 -8.35
N SER A 89 14.72 1.36 -7.31
CA SER A 89 16.16 1.10 -7.14
C SER A 89 16.73 0.14 -8.19
N ILE A 90 15.94 -0.86 -8.60
CA ILE A 90 16.31 -1.80 -9.66
C ILE A 90 16.35 -1.05 -11.00
N ILE A 91 15.27 -0.34 -11.34
CA ILE A 91 15.18 0.42 -12.59
C ILE A 91 16.33 1.42 -12.70
N LYS A 92 16.64 2.17 -11.65
CA LYS A 92 17.74 3.12 -11.61
C LYS A 92 19.08 2.53 -12.08
N ARG A 93 19.32 1.24 -11.82
CA ARG A 93 20.56 0.56 -12.24
C ARG A 93 20.56 0.22 -13.73
N TYR A 94 19.40 0.08 -14.36
CA TYR A 94 19.29 -0.21 -15.80
C TYR A 94 19.18 1.04 -16.67
N LEU A 95 18.79 2.19 -16.11
CA LEU A 95 18.70 3.45 -16.86
C LEU A 95 19.98 3.83 -17.60
N PRO A 96 21.22 3.66 -17.05
CA PRO A 96 22.44 3.96 -17.79
C PRO A 96 22.58 3.15 -19.09
N VAL A 97 22.11 1.89 -19.10
CA VAL A 97 22.13 1.06 -20.32
C VAL A 97 21.21 1.63 -21.36
N LEU A 98 20.02 2.10 -20.96
CA LEU A 98 19.08 2.75 -21.87
C LEU A 98 19.67 4.05 -22.44
N ASP A 99 20.29 4.88 -21.59
CA ASP A 99 20.96 6.12 -22.00
C ASP A 99 22.08 5.83 -23.03
N ASP A 100 22.88 4.78 -22.78
CA ASP A 100 23.96 4.36 -23.69
C ASP A 100 23.41 3.87 -25.05
N MET A 101 22.30 3.13 -25.02
CA MET A 101 21.60 2.71 -26.26
C MET A 101 21.05 3.93 -27.02
N GLU A 102 20.38 4.87 -26.36
CA GLU A 102 19.87 6.09 -26.99
C GLU A 102 21.02 6.93 -27.59
N ARG A 103 22.12 7.09 -26.84
CA ARG A 103 23.31 7.79 -27.32
C ARG A 103 23.95 7.12 -28.52
N ALA A 104 24.07 5.77 -28.51
CA ALA A 104 24.59 5.02 -29.65
C ALA A 104 23.70 5.17 -30.90
N LEU A 105 22.39 5.13 -30.71
CA LEU A 105 21.43 5.36 -31.80
C LEU A 105 21.49 6.79 -32.35
N ALA A 106 21.68 7.80 -31.49
CA ALA A 106 21.84 9.19 -31.93
C ALA A 106 23.12 9.44 -32.73
N ALA A 107 24.22 8.71 -32.42
CA ALA A 107 25.50 8.82 -33.09
C ALA A 107 25.62 7.91 -34.32
N ARG A 108 24.55 7.23 -34.75
CA ARG A 108 24.59 6.22 -35.83
C ARG A 108 24.94 6.82 -37.19
N PRO A 109 25.75 6.11 -38.03
CA PRO A 109 25.83 6.38 -39.48
C PRO A 109 24.55 5.99 -40.19
N ALA A 110 24.21 6.69 -41.29
CA ALA A 110 22.92 6.58 -41.96
C ALA A 110 22.64 5.22 -42.65
N ASP A 111 23.67 4.39 -42.93
CA ASP A 111 23.57 3.26 -43.88
C ASP A 111 23.69 1.86 -43.24
N LEU A 112 23.31 1.70 -41.95
CA LEU A 112 23.45 0.40 -41.30
C LEU A 112 22.08 -0.26 -41.03
N ALA A 113 21.67 -1.20 -41.87
CA ALA A 113 20.38 -1.89 -41.82
C ALA A 113 20.08 -2.60 -40.49
N TRP A 114 21.10 -3.06 -39.74
CA TRP A 114 20.91 -3.71 -38.45
C TRP A 114 20.51 -2.72 -37.33
N VAL A 115 20.75 -1.44 -37.51
CA VAL A 115 20.44 -0.39 -36.51
C VAL A 115 18.94 -0.25 -36.32
N ASP A 116 18.12 -0.48 -37.32
CA ASP A 116 16.66 -0.46 -37.23
C ASP A 116 16.17 -1.55 -36.24
N GLY A 117 16.86 -2.70 -36.22
CA GLY A 117 16.59 -3.76 -35.24
C GLY A 117 16.90 -3.34 -33.81
N VAL A 118 18.01 -2.61 -33.60
CA VAL A 118 18.38 -2.10 -32.27
C VAL A 118 17.42 -1.01 -31.82
N GLU A 119 16.98 -0.13 -32.73
CA GLU A 119 15.98 0.89 -32.43
C GLU A 119 14.64 0.26 -31.99
N LEU A 120 14.22 -0.83 -32.63
CA LEU A 120 13.02 -1.57 -32.25
C LEU A 120 13.16 -2.18 -30.86
N ILE A 121 14.34 -2.71 -30.50
CA ILE A 121 14.61 -3.25 -29.16
C ILE A 121 14.55 -2.12 -28.11
N CYS A 122 15.13 -0.96 -28.39
CA CYS A 122 15.12 0.20 -27.52
C CYS A 122 13.66 0.68 -27.26
N ARG A 123 12.86 0.83 -28.32
CA ARG A 123 11.44 1.18 -28.20
C ARG A 123 10.65 0.15 -27.39
N LYS A 124 10.92 -1.14 -27.59
CA LYS A 124 10.28 -2.20 -26.81
C LYS A 124 10.64 -2.12 -25.33
N LEU A 125 11.90 -1.82 -25.00
CA LEU A 125 12.33 -1.62 -23.62
C LEU A 125 11.63 -0.42 -22.97
N GLN A 126 11.53 0.70 -23.69
CA GLN A 126 10.79 1.88 -23.25
C GLN A 126 9.32 1.55 -22.97
N SER A 127 8.66 0.83 -23.90
CA SER A 127 7.27 0.41 -23.74
C SER A 127 7.06 -0.51 -22.52
N ILE A 128 8.02 -1.39 -22.21
CA ILE A 128 7.97 -2.23 -20.98
C ILE A 128 8.08 -1.35 -19.74
N LEU A 129 8.99 -0.38 -19.72
CA LEU A 129 9.13 0.55 -18.59
C LEU A 129 7.87 1.38 -18.38
N GLU A 130 7.24 1.86 -19.46
CA GLU A 130 5.96 2.57 -19.38
C GLU A 130 4.82 1.69 -18.85
N ALA A 131 4.76 0.43 -19.24
CA ALA A 131 3.79 -0.53 -18.71
C ALA A 131 3.95 -0.78 -17.22
N GLU A 132 5.17 -0.70 -16.70
CA GLU A 132 5.47 -0.77 -15.25
C GLU A 132 5.22 0.58 -14.53
N GLY A 133 4.74 1.60 -15.24
CA GLY A 133 4.43 2.92 -14.69
C GLY A 133 5.63 3.87 -14.62
N VAL A 134 6.75 3.53 -15.22
CA VAL A 134 7.91 4.42 -15.37
C VAL A 134 7.68 5.38 -16.52
N LYS A 135 7.74 6.69 -16.26
CA LYS A 135 7.57 7.74 -17.26
C LYS A 135 8.82 8.58 -17.35
N ARG A 136 9.15 8.99 -18.58
CA ARG A 136 10.20 9.98 -18.84
C ARG A 136 9.74 11.36 -18.39
N ILE A 137 10.64 12.13 -17.80
CA ILE A 137 10.41 13.55 -17.45
C ILE A 137 10.64 14.38 -18.71
N GLU A 138 9.59 15.04 -19.17
CA GLU A 138 9.68 15.99 -20.30
C GLU A 138 10.17 17.31 -19.74
N ALA A 139 11.47 17.56 -19.82
CA ALA A 139 12.09 18.74 -19.23
C ALA A 139 12.41 19.84 -20.26
N GLU A 140 12.58 19.50 -21.53
CA GLU A 140 13.00 20.46 -22.56
C GLU A 140 12.00 21.60 -22.75
N GLY A 141 12.47 22.83 -22.68
CA GLY A 141 11.63 24.01 -22.82
C GLY A 141 10.77 24.36 -21.61
N GLN A 142 10.81 23.57 -20.52
CA GLN A 142 10.09 23.85 -19.27
C GLN A 142 10.91 24.74 -18.33
N MET A 143 10.24 25.30 -17.31
CA MET A 143 10.92 25.99 -16.20
C MET A 143 11.62 24.95 -15.32
N PHE A 144 12.79 25.31 -14.81
CA PHE A 144 13.55 24.46 -13.92
C PHE A 144 12.81 24.24 -12.61
N ASP A 145 12.63 22.96 -12.23
CA ASP A 145 12.08 22.56 -10.93
C ASP A 145 13.08 21.62 -10.23
N PRO A 146 13.60 21.98 -9.05
CA PRO A 146 14.56 21.15 -8.29
C PRO A 146 14.05 19.77 -7.89
N ASN A 147 12.72 19.54 -7.86
CA ASN A 147 12.15 18.26 -7.52
C ASN A 147 12.31 17.23 -8.66
N PHE A 148 12.38 17.69 -9.91
CA PHE A 148 12.40 16.83 -11.11
C PHE A 148 13.69 16.98 -11.91
N HIS A 149 14.41 18.08 -11.75
CA HIS A 149 15.54 18.46 -12.60
C HIS A 149 16.81 18.71 -11.77
N GLU A 150 17.94 18.34 -12.35
CA GLU A 150 19.29 18.63 -11.84
C GLU A 150 20.01 19.52 -12.84
N ALA A 151 20.24 20.79 -12.49
CA ALA A 151 20.96 21.73 -13.35
C ALA A 151 22.47 21.44 -13.28
N ILE A 152 23.07 21.04 -14.41
CA ILE A 152 24.51 20.77 -14.50
C ILE A 152 25.30 21.97 -15.04
N ALA A 153 24.65 22.87 -15.79
CA ALA A 153 25.23 24.10 -16.31
C ALA A 153 24.18 25.19 -16.47
N GLN A 154 24.62 26.44 -16.35
CA GLN A 154 23.85 27.62 -16.74
C GLN A 154 24.59 28.29 -17.91
N GLU A 155 23.87 28.56 -18.99
CA GLU A 155 24.41 29.12 -20.21
C GLU A 155 23.55 30.29 -20.67
N PRO A 156 24.15 31.35 -21.21
CA PRO A 156 23.39 32.43 -21.84
C PRO A 156 22.70 31.86 -23.11
N ALA A 157 21.40 32.10 -23.23
CA ALA A 157 20.63 31.67 -24.41
C ALA A 157 19.81 32.84 -24.92
N GLU A 158 20.09 33.27 -26.17
CA GLU A 158 19.34 34.33 -26.80
C GLU A 158 17.88 33.94 -27.05
N GLY A 159 16.96 34.78 -26.60
CA GLY A 159 15.51 34.54 -26.80
C GLY A 159 14.88 33.55 -25.87
N VAL A 160 15.58 33.03 -24.89
CA VAL A 160 15.06 32.10 -23.85
C VAL A 160 14.97 32.81 -22.50
N GLU A 161 13.86 32.66 -21.84
CA GLU A 161 13.62 33.23 -20.49
C GLU A 161 14.58 32.59 -19.46
N SER A 162 15.15 33.42 -18.57
CA SER A 162 16.01 32.94 -17.49
C SER A 162 15.30 31.88 -16.62
N GLY A 163 16.02 30.82 -16.28
CA GLY A 163 15.49 29.69 -15.52
C GLY A 163 14.79 28.62 -16.39
N ARG A 164 14.68 28.81 -17.71
CA ARG A 164 14.11 27.80 -18.60
C ARG A 164 15.16 26.78 -19.05
N ILE A 165 14.75 25.54 -19.20
CA ILE A 165 15.61 24.43 -19.61
C ILE A 165 15.88 24.54 -21.13
N ILE A 166 17.16 24.67 -21.50
CA ILE A 166 17.63 24.80 -22.88
C ILE A 166 17.80 23.43 -23.52
N ALA A 167 18.38 22.48 -22.78
CA ALA A 167 18.64 21.15 -23.27
C ALA A 167 18.66 20.11 -22.15
N VAL A 168 18.26 18.90 -22.50
CA VAL A 168 18.35 17.73 -21.62
C VAL A 168 19.62 16.96 -21.96
N VAL A 169 20.53 16.84 -21.00
CA VAL A 169 21.79 16.09 -21.14
C VAL A 169 21.58 14.63 -20.82
N GLN A 170 20.75 14.33 -19.81
CA GLN A 170 20.38 12.99 -19.41
C GLN A 170 18.91 12.94 -19.03
N ASN A 171 18.19 11.98 -19.58
CA ASN A 171 16.76 11.82 -19.33
C ASN A 171 16.45 11.48 -17.88
N GLY A 172 15.47 12.17 -17.29
CA GLY A 172 14.90 11.87 -16.00
C GLY A 172 13.75 10.87 -16.11
N TYR A 173 13.49 10.14 -15.02
CA TYR A 173 12.42 9.14 -14.94
C TYR A 173 11.72 9.18 -13.61
N ILE A 174 10.38 9.01 -13.65
CA ILE A 174 9.50 8.91 -12.49
C ILE A 174 8.77 7.55 -12.48
N LEU A 175 8.49 7.02 -11.31
CA LEU A 175 7.64 5.83 -11.10
C LEU A 175 6.42 6.28 -10.27
N GLY A 176 5.27 6.38 -10.91
CA GLY A 176 4.12 7.03 -10.30
C GLY A 176 4.41 8.48 -9.94
N GLU A 177 4.39 8.82 -8.65
CA GLU A 177 4.73 10.17 -8.14
C GLU A 177 6.20 10.30 -7.69
N ARG A 178 6.95 9.20 -7.67
CA ARG A 178 8.32 9.17 -7.15
C ARG A 178 9.34 9.39 -8.26
N VAL A 179 10.25 10.34 -8.08
CA VAL A 179 11.40 10.53 -8.96
C VAL A 179 12.42 9.42 -8.70
N ILE A 180 12.70 8.61 -9.74
CA ILE A 180 13.75 7.57 -9.74
C ILE A 180 15.11 8.22 -9.97
N ARG A 181 15.15 9.13 -10.96
CA ARG A 181 16.33 9.89 -11.35
C ARG A 181 15.88 11.23 -11.93
N PRO A 182 16.37 12.37 -11.42
CA PRO A 182 16.09 13.68 -12.01
C PRO A 182 16.65 13.76 -13.43
N ALA A 183 16.07 14.62 -14.25
CA ALA A 183 16.63 14.94 -15.56
C ALA A 183 17.82 15.89 -15.39
N GLN A 184 18.98 15.56 -15.97
CA GLN A 184 20.12 16.45 -15.99
C GLN A 184 19.96 17.43 -17.15
N VAL A 185 19.95 18.73 -16.82
CA VAL A 185 19.56 19.78 -17.76
C VAL A 185 20.56 20.94 -17.77
N ARG A 186 20.58 21.66 -18.91
CA ARG A 186 21.21 22.98 -19.01
C ARG A 186 20.11 24.03 -18.97
N VAL A 187 20.33 25.09 -18.18
CA VAL A 187 19.33 26.12 -17.88
C VAL A 187 19.80 27.46 -18.43
N ALA A 188 18.87 28.26 -18.97
CA ALA A 188 19.14 29.65 -19.39
C ALA A 188 19.50 30.52 -18.16
N GLN A 189 20.54 31.33 -18.33
CA GLN A 189 20.97 32.32 -17.32
C GLN A 189 20.04 33.53 -17.27
#